data_fa493d01927993b38450bacb2c202627
#
_entry.id   fa493d01927993b38450bacb2c202627
#
_cell.length_a   1.000
_cell.length_b   1.000
_cell.length_c   1.000
_cell.angle_alpha   90.00
_cell.angle_beta   90.00
_cell.angle_gamma   90.00
#
_symmetry.space_group_name_H-M   'P 1'
#
loop_
_entity.id
_entity.type
_entity.pdbx_description
1 polymer ?
#
loop_
_entity_poly.entity_id
_entity_poly.type
_entity_poly.pdbx_seq_one_letter_code
_entity_poly.pdbx_strand_id
1 'polypeptide(L)'
;MGLLEEYKNAHIIEKIISNIYLFNRFNSVYLFGSLLLNDRLKISDVDILLVYDLFSNDILDSEKLIRSKLNCLTGYEIDLIILSSSELEELHFLDKLYSKYLKIK
;
A
#
# COMPACT_ATOMS: atom_id res chain seq x y z
N MET A 1 11.40 -11.01 13.11
CA MET A 1 11.06 -10.78 13.38
C MET A 1 10.10 -10.19 13.51
N GLY A 2 9.54 -10.28 13.81
CA GLY A 2 8.77 -9.45 14.26
C GLY A 2 7.39 -9.23 13.97
N LEU A 3 7.02 -7.95 13.74
CA LEU A 3 5.63 -7.56 13.55
C LEU A 3 4.96 -8.25 12.38
N LEU A 4 5.69 -8.56 11.33
CA LEU A 4 5.10 -9.16 10.14
C LEU A 4 4.61 -10.58 10.37
N GLU A 5 5.15 -11.25 11.37
CA GLU A 5 4.73 -12.61 11.66
C GLU A 5 3.28 -12.71 12.13
N GLU A 6 2.69 -11.57 12.54
CA GLU A 6 1.29 -11.52 12.93
C GLU A 6 0.35 -11.63 11.74
N TYR A 7 0.84 -11.40 10.54
CA TYR A 7 0.00 -11.38 9.35
C TYR A 7 0.11 -12.69 8.59
N LYS A 8 -1.05 -13.24 8.26
CA LYS A 8 -1.14 -14.47 7.49
C LYS A 8 -0.44 -14.34 6.13
N ASN A 9 -0.49 -13.14 5.56
CA ASN A 9 0.09 -12.86 4.26
C ASN A 9 1.43 -12.13 4.35
N ALA A 10 2.18 -12.40 5.42
CA ALA A 10 3.46 -11.73 5.65
C ALA A 10 4.42 -11.84 4.47
N HIS A 11 4.41 -12.97 3.76
CA HIS A 11 5.30 -13.17 2.62
C HIS A 11 5.03 -12.18 1.50
N ILE A 12 3.76 -11.79 1.30
CA ILE A 12 3.39 -10.81 0.28
C ILE A 12 3.82 -9.42 0.75
N ILE A 13 3.59 -9.11 2.02
CA ILE A 13 3.99 -7.85 2.61
C ILE A 13 5.51 -7.67 2.49
N GLU A 14 6.26 -8.72 2.76
CA GLU A 14 7.72 -8.68 2.65
C GLU A 14 8.19 -8.41 1.22
N LYS A 15 7.51 -8.97 0.23
CA LYS A 15 7.85 -8.70 -1.17
C LYS A 15 7.67 -7.23 -1.50
N ILE A 16 6.60 -6.63 -0.98
CA ILE A 16 6.33 -5.22 -1.20
C ILE A 16 7.40 -4.36 -0.53
N ILE A 17 7.72 -4.66 0.71
CA ILE A 17 8.73 -3.92 1.47
C ILE A 17 10.11 -4.06 0.83
N SER A 18 10.42 -5.23 0.30
CA SER A 18 11.70 -5.45 -0.38
C SER A 18 11.85 -4.59 -1.63
N ASN A 19 10.76 -4.05 -2.13
CA ASN A 19 10.77 -3.20 -3.31
C ASN A 19 10.35 -1.78 -2.96
N ILE A 20 10.64 -1.34 -1.75
CA ILE A 20 10.21 -0.04 -1.23
C ILE A 20 10.70 1.13 -2.09
N TYR A 21 11.77 0.94 -2.85
CA TYR A 21 12.28 1.99 -3.75
C TYR A 21 11.26 2.41 -4.80
N LEU A 22 10.28 1.56 -5.08
CA LEU A 22 9.23 1.90 -6.05
C LEU A 22 8.39 3.08 -5.58
N PHE A 23 8.39 3.34 -4.27
CA PHE A 23 7.56 4.39 -3.67
C PHE A 23 8.32 5.69 -3.42
N ASN A 24 9.47 5.88 -4.07
CA ASN A 24 10.32 7.04 -3.80
C ASN A 24 9.63 8.39 -4.05
N ARG A 25 8.63 8.44 -4.93
CA ARG A 25 7.92 9.68 -5.23
C ARG A 25 6.84 10.00 -4.20
N PHE A 26 6.61 9.12 -3.24
CA PHE A 26 5.56 9.29 -2.25
C PHE A 26 6.15 9.50 -0.87
N ASN A 27 5.48 10.34 -0.08
CA ASN A 27 5.93 10.67 1.27
C ASN A 27 5.56 9.58 2.26
N SER A 28 4.41 8.96 2.08
CA SER A 28 3.97 7.88 2.95
C SER A 28 3.25 6.82 2.15
N VAL A 29 3.34 5.58 2.62
CA VAL A 29 2.71 4.43 1.96
C VAL A 29 2.11 3.52 3.02
N TYR A 30 0.85 3.15 2.83
CA TYR A 30 0.13 2.28 3.76
C TYR A 30 -0.47 1.10 3.03
N LEU A 31 -0.41 -0.06 3.64
CA LEU A 31 -1.11 -1.25 3.17
C LEU A 31 -2.38 -1.39 3.98
N PHE A 32 -3.46 -1.85 3.36
CA PHE A 32 -4.72 -2.04 4.07
C PHE A 32 -5.54 -3.11 3.34
N GLY A 33 -6.78 -3.31 3.80
CA GLY A 33 -7.71 -4.23 3.15
C GLY A 33 -7.43 -5.69 3.45
N SER A 34 -7.84 -6.56 2.53
CA SER A 34 -7.83 -8.01 2.77
C SER A 34 -6.44 -8.57 3.03
N LEU A 35 -5.41 -7.89 2.53
CA LEU A 35 -4.03 -8.32 2.78
C LEU A 35 -3.72 -8.42 4.27
N LEU A 36 -4.30 -7.55 5.08
CA LEU A 36 -4.04 -7.51 6.52
C LEU A 36 -5.06 -8.30 7.35
N LEU A 37 -6.08 -8.86 6.71
CA LEU A 37 -7.13 -9.58 7.43
C LEU A 37 -6.79 -11.06 7.51
N ASN A 38 -6.57 -11.54 8.74
CA ASN A 38 -6.17 -12.92 8.96
C ASN A 38 -7.30 -13.93 8.93
N ASP A 39 -8.53 -13.45 8.93
CA ASP A 39 -9.71 -14.33 8.92
C ASP A 39 -10.13 -14.76 7.52
N ARG A 40 -9.43 -14.30 6.49
CA ARG A 40 -9.74 -14.67 5.12
C ARG A 40 -8.86 -15.80 4.64
N LEU A 41 -9.45 -16.73 3.87
CA LEU A 41 -8.70 -17.85 3.33
C LEU A 41 -7.71 -17.38 2.27
N LYS A 42 -8.09 -16.36 1.50
CA LYS A 42 -7.19 -15.76 0.52
C LYS A 42 -7.57 -14.31 0.30
N ILE A 43 -6.60 -13.53 -0.13
CA ILE A 43 -6.83 -12.12 -0.43
C ILE A 43 -7.41 -11.99 -1.84
N SER A 44 -8.18 -10.93 -2.05
CA SER A 44 -8.71 -10.64 -3.38
C SER A 44 -7.76 -9.70 -4.13
N ASP A 45 -7.43 -8.58 -3.52
CA ASP A 45 -6.56 -7.56 -4.11
C ASP A 45 -5.57 -7.07 -3.06
N VAL A 46 -4.52 -6.43 -3.54
CA VAL A 46 -3.57 -5.75 -2.65
C VAL A 46 -3.91 -4.26 -2.67
N ASP A 47 -4.38 -3.74 -1.55
CA ASP A 47 -4.80 -2.34 -1.43
C ASP A 47 -3.67 -1.50 -0.83
N ILE A 48 -3.26 -0.47 -1.55
CA ILE A 48 -2.16 0.40 -1.15
C ILE A 48 -2.58 1.85 -1.23
N LEU A 49 -2.33 2.60 -0.16
CA LEU A 49 -2.54 4.03 -0.13
C LEU A 49 -1.20 4.73 -0.31
N LEU A 50 -1.12 5.59 -1.31
CA LEU A 50 0.07 6.36 -1.61
C LEU A 50 -0.21 7.83 -1.32
N VAL A 51 0.64 8.46 -0.51
CA VAL A 51 0.45 9.84 -0.09
C VAL A 51 1.59 10.71 -0.59
N TYR A 52 1.26 11.83 -1.22
CA TYR A 52 2.25 12.78 -1.69
C TYR A 52 1.99 14.18 -1.11
N ASP A 53 3.05 14.98 -1.02
CA ASP A 53 2.92 16.37 -0.60
C ASP A 53 2.74 17.31 -1.78
N LEU A 54 3.59 17.16 -2.79
CA LEU A 54 3.56 18.01 -3.98
C LEU A 54 3.33 17.16 -5.21
N PHE A 55 2.30 17.49 -5.97
CA PHE A 55 2.00 16.76 -7.19
C PHE A 55 3.02 17.06 -8.28
N SER A 56 3.37 16.03 -9.06
CA SER A 56 4.17 16.18 -10.26
C SER A 56 3.75 15.07 -11.22
N ASN A 57 4.12 15.22 -12.49
CA ASN A 57 3.81 14.21 -13.48
C ASN A 57 4.49 12.87 -13.18
N ASP A 58 5.59 12.92 -12.45
CA ASP A 58 6.30 11.70 -12.03
C ASP A 58 5.43 10.79 -11.18
N ILE A 59 4.46 11.37 -10.47
CA ILE A 59 3.55 10.59 -9.64
C ILE A 59 2.71 9.64 -10.49
N LEU A 60 2.23 10.12 -11.63
CA LEU A 60 1.43 9.29 -12.52
C LEU A 60 2.25 8.18 -13.14
N ASP A 61 3.49 8.47 -13.51
CA ASP A 61 4.39 7.46 -14.05
C ASP A 61 4.73 6.42 -12.97
N SER A 62 4.94 6.88 -11.75
CA SER A 62 5.21 5.99 -10.62
C SER A 62 4.03 5.07 -10.34
N GLU A 63 2.81 5.59 -10.44
CA GLU A 63 1.62 4.78 -10.24
C GLU A 63 1.60 3.59 -11.19
N LYS A 64 1.85 3.84 -12.47
CA LYS A 64 1.84 2.79 -13.47
C LYS A 64 2.93 1.75 -13.20
N LEU A 65 4.11 2.23 -12.85
CA LEU A 65 5.23 1.35 -12.57
C LEU A 65 4.97 0.48 -11.33
N ILE A 66 4.46 1.09 -10.27
CA ILE A 66 4.14 0.38 -9.04
C ILE A 66 3.12 -0.72 -9.31
N ARG A 67 2.04 -0.37 -9.99
CA ARG A 67 0.97 -1.33 -10.29
C ARG A 67 1.50 -2.52 -11.08
N SER A 68 2.23 -2.22 -12.15
CA SER A 68 2.77 -3.24 -13.03
C SER A 68 3.78 -4.14 -12.30
N LYS A 69 4.71 -3.53 -11.59
CA LYS A 69 5.79 -4.27 -10.94
C LYS A 69 5.26 -5.14 -9.81
N LEU A 70 4.39 -4.59 -8.97
CA LEU A 70 3.87 -5.35 -7.84
C LEU A 70 2.88 -6.42 -8.30
N ASN A 71 2.11 -6.17 -9.34
CA ASN A 71 1.26 -7.21 -9.92
C ASN A 71 2.12 -8.40 -10.37
N CYS A 72 3.23 -8.11 -11.02
CA CYS A 72 4.15 -9.15 -11.48
C CYS A 72 4.76 -9.92 -10.30
N LEU A 73 5.18 -9.20 -9.27
CA LEU A 73 5.87 -9.80 -8.12
C LEU A 73 4.94 -10.61 -7.22
N THR A 74 3.71 -10.15 -7.04
CA THR A 74 2.79 -10.78 -6.10
C THR A 74 1.80 -11.72 -6.76
N GLY A 75 1.51 -11.50 -8.03
CA GLY A 75 0.49 -12.26 -8.73
C GLY A 75 -0.93 -11.78 -8.44
N TYR A 76 -1.07 -10.67 -7.71
CA TYR A 76 -2.38 -10.14 -7.34
C TYR A 76 -2.65 -8.81 -8.03
N GLU A 77 -3.94 -8.49 -8.17
CA GLU A 77 -4.37 -7.19 -8.64
C GLU A 77 -3.94 -6.15 -7.61
N ILE A 78 -3.44 -5.02 -8.09
CA ILE A 78 -2.97 -3.96 -7.19
C ILE A 78 -3.92 -2.76 -7.29
N ASP A 79 -4.59 -2.46 -6.17
CA ASP A 79 -5.47 -1.30 -6.08
C ASP A 79 -4.73 -0.17 -5.40
N LEU A 80 -4.52 0.92 -6.13
CA LEU A 80 -3.81 2.07 -5.62
C LEU A 80 -4.77 3.23 -5.38
N ILE A 81 -4.71 3.80 -4.18
CA ILE A 81 -5.40 5.04 -3.86
C ILE A 81 -4.31 6.08 -3.67
N ILE A 82 -4.39 7.19 -4.38
CA ILE A 82 -3.40 8.25 -4.32
C ILE A 82 -4.04 9.50 -3.77
N LEU A 83 -3.54 9.99 -2.64
CA LEU A 83 -4.05 11.18 -1.98
C LEU A 83 -2.90 12.12 -1.67
N SER A 84 -3.18 13.43 -1.70
CA SER A 84 -2.23 14.39 -1.15
C SER A 84 -2.30 14.31 0.38
N SER A 85 -1.29 14.86 1.06
CA SER A 85 -1.30 14.91 2.51
C SER A 85 -2.53 15.66 3.03
N SER A 86 -2.93 16.73 2.34
CA SER A 86 -4.13 17.48 2.71
C SER A 86 -5.40 16.66 2.56
N GLU A 87 -5.51 15.93 1.46
CA GLU A 87 -6.68 15.09 1.23
C GLU A 87 -6.77 13.97 2.25
N LEU A 88 -5.64 13.40 2.61
CA LEU A 88 -5.61 12.34 3.62
C LEU A 88 -6.22 12.83 4.92
N GLU A 89 -5.86 14.05 5.32
CA GLU A 89 -6.34 14.66 6.54
C GLU A 89 -7.83 15.05 6.42
N GLU A 90 -8.19 15.74 5.35
CA GLU A 90 -9.56 16.20 5.15
C GLU A 90 -10.57 15.06 5.08
N LEU A 91 -10.19 13.97 4.45
CA LEU A 91 -11.09 12.83 4.28
C LEU A 91 -11.09 11.90 5.48
N HIS A 92 -10.19 12.13 6.44
CA HIS A 92 -10.03 11.22 7.58
C HIS A 92 -9.91 9.77 7.12
N PHE A 93 -9.14 9.57 6.05
CA PHE A 93 -9.09 8.27 5.40
C PHE A 93 -8.59 7.16 6.33
N LEU A 94 -7.53 7.44 7.07
CA LEU A 94 -6.98 6.43 7.98
C LEU A 94 -7.95 6.07 9.10
N ASP A 95 -8.77 7.04 9.53
CA ASP A 95 -9.78 6.77 10.56
C ASP A 95 -10.83 5.80 10.06
N LYS A 96 -11.14 5.87 8.76
CA LYS A 96 -12.13 4.97 8.15
C LYS A 96 -11.64 3.54 8.09
N LEU A 97 -10.35 3.33 8.23
CA LEU A 97 -9.76 1.99 8.23
C LEU A 97 -9.73 1.37 9.63
N TYR A 98 -10.18 2.10 10.63
CA TYR A 98 -10.28 1.61 12.01
C TYR A 98 -8.98 0.98 12.51
N SER A 99 -7.87 1.63 12.26
CA SER A 99 -6.53 1.16 12.63
C SER A 99 -6.09 -0.13 11.93
N LYS A 100 -6.83 -0.57 10.92
CA LYS A 100 -6.45 -1.79 10.18
C LYS A 100 -5.65 -1.43 8.94
N TYR A 101 -4.49 -0.87 9.18
CA TYR A 101 -3.56 -0.53 8.12
C TYR A 101 -2.13 -0.71 8.64
N LEU A 102 -1.20 -0.82 7.71
CA LEU A 102 0.21 -0.96 8.04
C LEU A 102 1.00 0.07 7.26
N LYS A 103 1.63 0.99 7.97
CA LYS A 103 2.47 2.00 7.32
C LYS A 103 3.83 1.38 7.01
N ILE A 104 4.21 1.36 5.73
CA ILE A 104 5.49 0.80 5.31
C ILE A 104 6.50 1.87 4.88
N LYS A 105 6.03 3.11 4.74
CA LYS A 105 6.94 4.20 4.46
C LYS A 105 6.48 5.49 5.13
#